data_1f642bb0a541c6a17f0c566a35be7de9
#
_entry.id   1f642bb0a541c6a17f0c566a35be7de9
#
_cell.length_a   1.000
_cell.length_b   1.000
_cell.length_c   1.000
_cell.angle_alpha   90.00
_cell.angle_beta   90.00
_cell.angle_gamma   90.00
#
_symmetry.space_group_name_H-M   'P 1'
#
loop_
_entity.id
_entity.type
_entity.pdbx_description
1 polymer ?
#
loop_
_entity_poly.entity_id
_entity_poly.type
_entity_poly.pdbx_seq_one_letter_code
_entity_poly.pdbx_strand_id
1 'polypeptide(L)'
;MKLALSLILFAAWIVSVGPARAETIKIGVVPGAYADSVEALIPEAKAEGLDVKLVEFSDWTTPNVALQAGDIDLNYFQHKPFLDNAIAQRGYDLVPVGVGILSNIGIYSLKHKDFASVPNGALVAIANDPVNQGRGLLLLQRGGLIKLKDGVGFKGSIDDIIDNPKHVTFKEVEGPQLVRITPDVDLALGYPHFIVAAKAFDPSSGLIYTGIDDKQFAIIFTARRDRADSPALKKIVEIYHRSPKVKEAISKAFANDPKLYTLAW
;
A
#
# COMPACT_ATOMS: atom_id res chain seq x y z
N MET A 1 50.80 41.76 -57.50
CA MET A 1 49.50 41.63 -56.78
C MET A 1 49.29 40.14 -56.49
N LYS A 2 49.51 39.70 -55.26
CA LYS A 2 49.27 38.30 -54.83
C LYS A 2 48.02 38.29 -53.97
N LEU A 3 46.91 37.66 -54.45
CA LEU A 3 45.73 37.39 -53.65
C LEU A 3 46.04 36.18 -52.76
N ALA A 4 45.94 36.34 -51.45
CA ALA A 4 45.93 35.27 -50.48
C ALA A 4 44.48 34.81 -50.21
N LEU A 5 44.21 33.55 -50.55
CA LEU A 5 42.89 32.91 -50.30
C LEU A 5 42.97 32.28 -48.91
N SER A 6 42.26 32.86 -47.93
CA SER A 6 42.12 32.30 -46.60
C SER A 6 41.00 31.26 -46.57
N LEU A 7 41.35 29.97 -46.41
CA LEU A 7 40.40 28.89 -46.14
C LEU A 7 40.04 28.91 -44.65
N ILE A 8 38.75 29.17 -44.33
CA ILE A 8 38.20 29.02 -43.00
C ILE A 8 37.69 27.61 -42.87
N LEU A 9 38.40 26.77 -42.11
CA LEU A 9 37.91 25.43 -41.72
C LEU A 9 36.84 25.59 -40.64
N PHE A 10 35.60 25.26 -40.95
CA PHE A 10 34.52 25.12 -39.99
C PHE A 10 34.64 23.71 -39.38
N ALA A 11 35.17 23.59 -38.17
CA ALA A 11 35.16 22.35 -37.42
C ALA A 11 33.75 22.11 -36.86
N ALA A 12 32.96 21.23 -37.49
CA ALA A 12 31.69 20.77 -36.94
C ALA A 12 31.96 19.88 -35.70
N TRP A 13 31.64 20.38 -34.52
CA TRP A 13 31.60 19.58 -33.32
C TRP A 13 30.39 18.63 -33.40
N ILE A 14 30.64 17.35 -33.70
CA ILE A 14 29.66 16.28 -33.56
C ILE A 14 29.56 15.99 -32.05
N VAL A 15 28.54 16.54 -31.39
CA VAL A 15 28.18 16.11 -30.04
C VAL A 15 27.64 14.70 -30.16
N SER A 16 28.48 13.72 -29.82
CA SER A 16 28.07 12.32 -29.69
C SER A 16 27.15 12.20 -28.48
N VAL A 17 25.82 12.25 -28.71
CA VAL A 17 24.83 11.87 -27.71
C VAL A 17 24.92 10.36 -27.59
N GLY A 18 25.72 9.89 -26.61
CA GLY A 18 25.70 8.49 -26.22
C GLY A 18 24.28 8.04 -25.84
N PRO A 19 23.94 6.74 -25.96
CA PRO A 19 22.64 6.26 -25.54
C PRO A 19 22.39 6.65 -24.08
N ALA A 20 21.38 7.45 -23.83
CA ALA A 20 20.97 7.79 -22.47
C ALA A 20 20.67 6.49 -21.74
N ARG A 21 21.49 6.17 -20.73
CA ARG A 21 21.27 4.99 -19.88
C ARG A 21 19.96 5.22 -19.14
N ALA A 22 19.03 4.24 -19.25
CA ALA A 22 17.77 4.30 -18.52
C ALA A 22 18.03 4.47 -17.01
N GLU A 23 17.36 5.42 -16.38
CA GLU A 23 17.44 5.61 -14.94
C GLU A 23 16.79 4.41 -14.26
N THR A 24 17.52 3.71 -13.38
CA THR A 24 16.97 2.60 -12.61
C THR A 24 16.24 3.13 -11.38
N ILE A 25 14.96 2.76 -11.23
CA ILE A 25 14.11 3.11 -10.09
C ILE A 25 13.75 1.84 -9.35
N LYS A 26 14.16 1.73 -8.09
CA LYS A 26 13.80 0.62 -7.21
C LYS A 26 12.56 0.97 -6.42
N ILE A 27 11.52 0.15 -6.51
CA ILE A 27 10.24 0.36 -5.82
C ILE A 27 10.01 -0.76 -4.82
N GLY A 28 9.94 -0.41 -3.53
CA GLY A 28 9.61 -1.33 -2.45
C GLY A 28 8.10 -1.56 -2.38
N VAL A 29 7.68 -2.81 -2.43
CA VAL A 29 6.28 -3.23 -2.40
C VAL A 29 6.08 -4.40 -1.44
N VAL A 30 4.83 -4.71 -1.10
CA VAL A 30 4.45 -5.98 -0.49
C VAL A 30 3.70 -6.83 -1.50
N PRO A 31 3.73 -8.18 -1.40
CA PRO A 31 3.07 -9.09 -2.33
C PRO A 31 1.58 -8.81 -2.52
N GLY A 32 1.03 -9.22 -3.67
CA GLY A 32 -0.36 -9.04 -4.06
C GLY A 32 -0.60 -7.73 -4.81
N ALA A 33 -1.77 -7.09 -4.65
CA ALA A 33 -2.23 -5.98 -5.48
C ALA A 33 -1.21 -4.86 -5.70
N TYR A 34 -0.37 -4.59 -4.71
CA TYR A 34 0.61 -3.51 -4.79
C TYR A 34 1.79 -3.91 -5.67
N ALA A 35 2.35 -5.12 -5.48
CA ALA A 35 3.39 -5.66 -6.34
C ALA A 35 2.88 -5.86 -7.78
N ASP A 36 1.72 -6.54 -7.95
CA ASP A 36 1.14 -6.85 -9.25
C ASP A 36 0.87 -5.59 -10.08
N SER A 37 0.36 -4.54 -9.44
CA SER A 37 0.07 -3.27 -10.12
C SER A 37 1.32 -2.50 -10.53
N VAL A 38 2.38 -2.54 -9.71
CA VAL A 38 3.68 -1.93 -10.06
C VAL A 38 4.39 -2.76 -11.12
N GLU A 39 4.31 -4.09 -11.08
CA GLU A 39 4.87 -4.95 -12.13
C GLU A 39 4.22 -4.66 -13.49
N ALA A 40 2.91 -4.45 -13.51
CA ALA A 40 2.15 -4.15 -14.73
C ALA A 40 2.59 -2.86 -15.44
N LEU A 41 3.14 -1.87 -14.72
CA LEU A 41 3.64 -0.63 -15.32
C LEU A 41 5.04 -0.77 -15.97
N ILE A 42 5.82 -1.80 -15.64
CA ILE A 42 7.24 -1.92 -16.04
C ILE A 42 7.44 -1.79 -17.57
N PRO A 43 6.64 -2.45 -18.44
CA PRO A 43 6.83 -2.33 -19.88
C PRO A 43 6.63 -0.90 -20.39
N GLU A 44 5.67 -0.14 -19.81
CA GLU A 44 5.40 1.24 -20.18
C GLU A 44 6.50 2.17 -19.68
N ALA A 45 6.96 1.98 -18.42
CA ALA A 45 8.09 2.72 -17.87
C ALA A 45 9.36 2.52 -18.70
N LYS A 46 9.63 1.29 -19.12
CA LYS A 46 10.78 0.98 -19.98
C LYS A 46 10.71 1.68 -21.35
N ALA A 47 9.54 1.72 -21.94
CA ALA A 47 9.32 2.44 -23.22
C ALA A 47 9.59 3.95 -23.08
N GLU A 48 9.49 4.49 -21.86
CA GLU A 48 9.75 5.89 -21.53
C GLU A 48 11.13 6.14 -20.90
N GLY A 49 12.04 5.18 -21.01
CA GLY A 49 13.43 5.31 -20.59
C GLY A 49 13.68 5.09 -19.09
N LEU A 50 12.73 4.48 -18.35
CA LEU A 50 12.86 4.14 -16.94
C LEU A 50 13.02 2.62 -16.75
N ASP A 51 14.06 2.19 -16.02
CA ASP A 51 14.29 0.80 -15.65
C ASP A 51 13.75 0.55 -14.23
N VAL A 52 12.53 0.02 -14.12
CA VAL A 52 11.89 -0.23 -12.82
C VAL A 52 12.25 -1.61 -12.29
N LYS A 53 12.66 -1.66 -11.01
CA LYS A 53 12.96 -2.89 -10.28
C LYS A 53 12.11 -2.95 -9.02
N LEU A 54 11.35 -4.02 -8.85
CA LEU A 54 10.63 -4.30 -7.62
C LEU A 54 11.57 -4.88 -6.57
N VAL A 55 11.34 -4.45 -5.32
CA VAL A 55 11.93 -5.04 -4.12
C VAL A 55 10.77 -5.42 -3.22
N GLU A 56 10.51 -6.72 -3.08
CA GLU A 56 9.41 -7.20 -2.26
C GLU A 56 9.81 -7.38 -0.81
N PHE A 57 8.92 -6.94 0.10
CA PHE A 57 9.05 -7.07 1.55
C PHE A 57 7.89 -7.89 2.11
N SER A 58 8.19 -8.73 3.11
CA SER A 58 7.20 -9.59 3.75
C SER A 58 6.55 -8.98 5.00
N ASP A 59 6.98 -7.79 5.40
CA ASP A 59 6.53 -7.04 6.58
C ASP A 59 6.25 -5.57 6.24
N TRP A 60 5.66 -4.82 7.18
CA TRP A 60 5.32 -3.40 6.99
C TRP A 60 6.30 -2.42 7.65
N THR A 61 7.37 -2.90 8.26
CA THR A 61 8.39 -2.06 8.92
C THR A 61 9.57 -1.78 7.99
N THR A 62 10.09 -2.82 7.36
CA THR A 62 11.33 -2.79 6.56
C THR A 62 11.26 -1.85 5.34
N PRO A 63 10.12 -1.68 4.61
CA PRO A 63 10.09 -0.80 3.44
C PRO A 63 10.43 0.66 3.74
N ASN A 64 10.01 1.20 4.90
CA ASN A 64 10.36 2.58 5.29
C ASN A 64 11.82 2.70 5.73
N VAL A 65 12.38 1.67 6.35
CA VAL A 65 13.81 1.61 6.70
C VAL A 65 14.66 1.64 5.43
N ALA A 66 14.36 0.78 4.45
CA ALA A 66 15.06 0.70 3.18
C ALA A 66 14.94 2.01 2.36
N LEU A 67 13.76 2.65 2.37
CA LEU A 67 13.57 3.93 1.70
C LEU A 67 14.37 5.04 2.36
N GLN A 68 14.35 5.14 3.69
CA GLN A 68 15.13 6.12 4.43
C GLN A 68 16.63 5.95 4.23
N ALA A 69 17.11 4.70 4.15
CA ALA A 69 18.51 4.38 3.88
C ALA A 69 18.94 4.66 2.42
N GLY A 70 18.00 4.81 1.49
CA GLY A 70 18.26 4.98 0.06
C GLY A 70 18.52 3.68 -0.69
N ASP A 71 18.20 2.53 -0.10
CA ASP A 71 18.32 1.21 -0.73
C ASP A 71 17.25 1.03 -1.83
N ILE A 72 16.12 1.74 -1.69
CA ILE A 72 15.04 1.89 -2.68
C ILE A 72 14.72 3.37 -2.90
N ASP A 73 14.11 3.71 -4.05
CA ASP A 73 13.77 5.08 -4.45
C ASP A 73 12.34 5.48 -4.08
N LEU A 74 11.43 4.51 -4.14
CA LEU A 74 10.02 4.62 -3.73
C LEU A 74 9.63 3.43 -2.89
N ASN A 75 8.61 3.59 -2.02
CA ASN A 75 7.80 2.46 -1.60
C ASN A 75 6.32 2.68 -1.91
N TYR A 76 5.59 1.57 -2.07
CA TYR A 76 4.17 1.56 -2.37
C TYR A 76 3.50 0.39 -1.63
N PHE A 77 3.14 0.61 -0.34
CA PHE A 77 2.55 -0.41 0.54
C PHE A 77 1.70 0.18 1.66
N GLN A 78 1.84 1.46 1.97
CA GLN A 78 1.29 2.12 3.16
C GLN A 78 0.34 3.26 2.77
N HIS A 79 -0.59 3.59 3.64
CA HIS A 79 -1.44 4.77 3.56
C HIS A 79 -0.87 5.92 4.42
N LYS A 80 -1.37 7.14 4.20
CA LYS A 80 -0.83 8.33 4.87
C LYS A 80 -0.84 8.25 6.41
N PRO A 81 -1.91 7.82 7.10
CA PRO A 81 -1.89 7.71 8.56
C PRO A 81 -0.82 6.74 9.09
N PHE A 82 -0.51 5.65 8.36
CA PHE A 82 0.57 4.74 8.71
C PHE A 82 1.94 5.41 8.57
N LEU A 83 2.17 6.11 7.45
CA LEU A 83 3.40 6.88 7.24
C LEU A 83 3.59 7.95 8.32
N ASP A 84 2.54 8.71 8.64
CA ASP A 84 2.60 9.76 9.67
C ASP A 84 2.98 9.18 11.05
N ASN A 85 2.42 8.03 11.40
CA ASN A 85 2.79 7.31 12.63
C ASN A 85 4.25 6.84 12.59
N ALA A 86 4.72 6.29 11.48
CA ALA A 86 6.10 5.86 11.32
C ALA A 86 7.09 7.04 11.42
N ILE A 87 6.76 8.18 10.81
CA ILE A 87 7.55 9.42 10.92
C ILE A 87 7.61 9.89 12.38
N ALA A 88 6.46 9.93 13.07
CA ALA A 88 6.40 10.36 14.47
C ALA A 88 7.24 9.47 15.40
N GLN A 89 7.28 8.17 15.14
CA GLN A 89 8.01 7.20 15.98
C GLN A 89 9.51 7.10 15.66
N ARG A 90 9.89 7.28 14.40
CA ARG A 90 11.25 6.98 13.90
C ARG A 90 12.00 8.18 13.36
N GLY A 91 11.36 9.35 13.19
CA GLY A 91 11.97 10.54 12.65
C GLY A 91 12.35 10.44 11.16
N TYR A 92 11.64 9.62 10.38
CA TYR A 92 11.90 9.49 8.94
C TYR A 92 11.63 10.80 8.19
N ASP A 93 12.46 11.09 7.20
CA ASP A 93 12.24 12.23 6.28
C ASP A 93 11.65 11.75 4.94
N LEU A 94 10.45 11.20 5.04
CA LEU A 94 9.69 10.60 3.96
C LEU A 94 8.43 11.40 3.67
N VAL A 95 8.04 11.47 2.39
CA VAL A 95 6.86 12.22 1.95
C VAL A 95 6.06 11.46 0.90
N PRO A 96 4.72 11.60 0.86
CA PRO A 96 3.89 11.11 -0.23
C PRO A 96 4.23 11.85 -1.54
N VAL A 97 4.33 11.10 -2.65
CA VAL A 97 4.55 11.65 -4.01
C VAL A 97 3.47 11.21 -5.01
N GLY A 98 2.57 10.31 -4.62
CA GLY A 98 1.44 9.88 -5.42
C GLY A 98 0.45 9.07 -4.60
N VAL A 99 -0.79 8.99 -5.08
CA VAL A 99 -1.85 8.19 -4.47
C VAL A 99 -2.18 7.00 -5.37
N GLY A 100 -2.62 5.90 -4.77
CA GLY A 100 -2.94 4.68 -5.49
C GLY A 100 -4.27 4.06 -5.04
N ILE A 101 -4.26 2.80 -4.65
CA ILE A 101 -5.44 1.99 -4.37
C ILE A 101 -5.94 2.24 -2.94
N LEU A 102 -7.25 2.40 -2.77
CA LEU A 102 -7.93 2.25 -1.49
C LEU A 102 -8.56 0.86 -1.42
N SER A 103 -8.13 0.03 -0.46
CA SER A 103 -8.69 -1.30 -0.20
C SER A 103 -9.82 -1.24 0.82
N ASN A 104 -10.92 -1.92 0.53
CA ASN A 104 -12.06 -2.07 1.43
C ASN A 104 -11.79 -3.20 2.44
N ILE A 105 -11.06 -2.91 3.52
CA ILE A 105 -10.75 -3.90 4.54
C ILE A 105 -11.99 -4.29 5.34
N GLY A 106 -12.03 -5.52 5.86
CA GLY A 106 -13.19 -6.04 6.57
C GLY A 106 -12.85 -6.91 7.76
N ILE A 107 -13.89 -7.25 8.54
CA ILE A 107 -13.83 -8.33 9.53
C ILE A 107 -14.38 -9.59 8.89
N TYR A 108 -13.62 -10.66 8.93
CA TYR A 108 -13.93 -11.97 8.34
C TYR A 108 -14.09 -13.03 9.40
N SER A 109 -14.89 -14.03 9.08
CA SER A 109 -15.01 -15.24 9.86
C SER A 109 -15.21 -16.44 8.92
N LEU A 110 -14.55 -17.55 9.22
CA LEU A 110 -14.83 -18.86 8.59
C LEU A 110 -15.70 -19.76 9.48
N LYS A 111 -16.06 -19.28 10.69
CA LYS A 111 -16.82 -20.04 11.70
C LYS A 111 -18.21 -19.44 11.94
N HIS A 112 -18.38 -18.13 11.79
CA HIS A 112 -19.60 -17.40 12.15
C HIS A 112 -20.12 -16.62 10.96
N LYS A 113 -21.43 -16.63 10.76
CA LYS A 113 -22.12 -15.95 9.63
C LYS A 113 -22.48 -14.49 9.92
N ASP A 114 -22.48 -14.10 11.18
CA ASP A 114 -22.83 -12.77 11.67
C ASP A 114 -22.24 -12.54 13.07
N PHE A 115 -22.24 -11.28 13.54
CA PHE A 115 -21.72 -10.92 14.87
C PHE A 115 -22.59 -11.46 16.02
N ALA A 116 -23.88 -11.74 15.78
CA ALA A 116 -24.77 -12.29 16.80
C ALA A 116 -24.36 -13.71 17.18
N SER A 117 -23.92 -14.51 16.21
CA SER A 117 -23.49 -15.90 16.37
C SER A 117 -22.10 -16.07 16.99
N VAL A 118 -21.31 -14.97 17.15
CA VAL A 118 -19.99 -15.00 17.78
C VAL A 118 -20.14 -15.34 19.26
N PRO A 119 -19.45 -16.37 19.81
CA PRO A 119 -19.60 -16.80 21.21
C PRO A 119 -18.92 -15.84 22.19
N ASN A 120 -19.26 -15.98 23.48
CA ASN A 120 -18.51 -15.35 24.55
C ASN A 120 -17.07 -15.89 24.59
N GLY A 121 -16.10 -15.02 24.81
CA GLY A 121 -14.68 -15.38 24.86
C GLY A 121 -14.06 -15.61 23.49
N ALA A 122 -14.73 -15.25 22.39
CA ALA A 122 -14.22 -15.41 21.03
C ALA A 122 -12.85 -14.75 20.83
N LEU A 123 -11.99 -15.37 20.04
CA LEU A 123 -10.67 -14.87 19.69
C LEU A 123 -10.72 -14.05 18.40
N VAL A 124 -10.23 -12.82 18.46
CA VAL A 124 -10.19 -11.87 17.34
C VAL A 124 -8.74 -11.61 16.95
N ALA A 125 -8.35 -11.94 15.72
CA ALA A 125 -7.05 -11.54 15.18
C ALA A 125 -7.13 -10.11 14.62
N ILE A 126 -6.21 -9.25 15.05
CA ILE A 126 -6.15 -7.83 14.69
C ILE A 126 -4.71 -7.43 14.34
N ALA A 127 -4.53 -6.35 13.58
CA ALA A 127 -3.20 -5.87 13.23
C ALA A 127 -2.40 -5.42 14.48
N ASN A 128 -1.09 -5.68 14.46
CA ASN A 128 -0.19 -5.27 15.54
C ASN A 128 0.32 -3.82 15.41
N ASP A 129 0.10 -3.18 14.25
CA ASP A 129 0.40 -1.76 14.10
C ASP A 129 -0.76 -0.88 14.60
N PRO A 130 -0.47 0.24 15.29
CA PRO A 130 -1.51 1.03 15.96
C PRO A 130 -2.61 1.54 15.03
N VAL A 131 -2.28 1.91 13.79
CA VAL A 131 -3.26 2.54 12.89
C VAL A 131 -4.24 1.51 12.35
N ASN A 132 -3.76 0.35 11.87
CA ASN A 132 -4.65 -0.70 11.37
C ASN A 132 -5.34 -1.45 12.51
N GLN A 133 -4.73 -1.53 13.71
CA GLN A 133 -5.42 -1.98 14.92
C GLN A 133 -6.66 -1.11 15.18
N GLY A 134 -6.48 0.21 15.26
CA GLY A 134 -7.60 1.13 15.48
C GLY A 134 -8.69 1.04 14.41
N ARG A 135 -8.31 0.85 13.12
CA ARG A 135 -9.28 0.61 12.04
C ARG A 135 -10.09 -0.67 12.26
N GLY A 136 -9.42 -1.75 12.68
CA GLY A 136 -10.07 -3.01 13.02
C GLY A 136 -11.02 -2.88 14.21
N LEU A 137 -10.59 -2.19 15.28
CA LEU A 137 -11.42 -1.93 16.46
C LEU A 137 -12.67 -1.11 16.12
N LEU A 138 -12.56 -0.11 15.24
CA LEU A 138 -13.73 0.64 14.74
C LEU A 138 -14.72 -0.26 13.98
N LEU A 139 -14.25 -1.24 13.22
CA LEU A 139 -15.14 -2.21 12.56
C LEU A 139 -15.85 -3.10 13.58
N LEU A 140 -15.15 -3.57 14.61
CA LEU A 140 -15.75 -4.36 15.69
C LEU A 140 -16.77 -3.55 16.49
N GLN A 141 -16.50 -2.28 16.74
CA GLN A 141 -17.47 -1.36 17.37
C GLN A 141 -18.71 -1.17 16.49
N ARG A 142 -18.55 -0.93 15.19
CA ARG A 142 -19.68 -0.83 14.25
C ARG A 142 -20.47 -2.13 14.15
N GLY A 143 -19.82 -3.28 14.33
CA GLY A 143 -20.44 -4.60 14.44
C GLY A 143 -21.12 -4.88 15.79
N GLY A 144 -21.02 -3.96 16.76
CA GLY A 144 -21.64 -4.09 18.08
C GLY A 144 -20.95 -5.07 19.03
N LEU A 145 -19.71 -5.47 18.74
CA LEU A 145 -18.96 -6.41 19.60
C LEU A 145 -18.24 -5.71 20.75
N ILE A 146 -17.82 -4.47 20.57
CA ILE A 146 -17.09 -3.66 21.55
C ILE A 146 -17.57 -2.21 21.51
N LYS A 147 -17.21 -1.46 22.54
CA LYS A 147 -17.32 0.01 22.54
C LYS A 147 -15.97 0.60 22.91
N LEU A 148 -15.53 1.58 22.15
CA LEU A 148 -14.32 2.36 22.41
C LEU A 148 -14.67 3.65 23.15
N LYS A 149 -13.69 4.23 23.84
CA LYS A 149 -13.76 5.60 24.35
C LYS A 149 -14.12 6.56 23.21
N ASP A 150 -14.91 7.57 23.53
CA ASP A 150 -15.31 8.58 22.54
C ASP A 150 -14.08 9.35 22.02
N GLY A 151 -14.10 9.64 20.72
CA GLY A 151 -13.09 10.49 20.07
C GLY A 151 -11.75 9.84 19.72
N VAL A 152 -11.50 8.57 20.10
CA VAL A 152 -10.21 7.91 19.80
C VAL A 152 -10.04 7.63 18.29
N GLY A 153 -11.12 7.37 17.57
CA GLY A 153 -11.09 7.08 16.14
C GLY A 153 -10.14 5.91 15.80
N PHE A 154 -9.43 6.01 14.66
CA PHE A 154 -8.46 5.02 14.24
C PHE A 154 -7.12 5.07 15.03
N LYS A 155 -7.01 5.94 16.03
CA LYS A 155 -5.88 5.98 16.98
C LYS A 155 -6.16 5.17 18.24
N GLY A 156 -7.39 4.63 18.39
CA GLY A 156 -7.76 3.78 19.51
C GLY A 156 -6.99 2.47 19.52
N SER A 157 -6.70 1.99 20.72
CA SER A 157 -6.03 0.72 20.99
C SER A 157 -6.98 -0.23 21.73
N ILE A 158 -6.54 -1.46 21.97
CA ILE A 158 -7.27 -2.44 22.79
C ILE A 158 -7.54 -1.88 24.20
N ASP A 159 -6.63 -1.06 24.76
CA ASP A 159 -6.77 -0.43 26.07
C ASP A 159 -7.87 0.67 26.11
N ASP A 160 -8.35 1.10 24.96
CA ASP A 160 -9.44 2.08 24.85
C ASP A 160 -10.83 1.43 24.77
N ILE A 161 -10.92 0.11 24.89
CA ILE A 161 -12.19 -0.61 24.97
C ILE A 161 -12.83 -0.37 26.32
N ILE A 162 -14.01 0.25 26.34
CA ILE A 162 -14.78 0.54 27.56
C ILE A 162 -15.96 -0.40 27.78
N ASP A 163 -16.36 -1.14 26.75
CA ASP A 163 -17.37 -2.19 26.84
C ASP A 163 -17.03 -3.35 25.90
N ASN A 164 -17.19 -4.57 26.40
CA ASN A 164 -16.89 -5.82 25.70
C ASN A 164 -17.86 -6.91 26.20
N PRO A 165 -19.13 -6.85 25.82
CA PRO A 165 -20.18 -7.69 26.41
C PRO A 165 -20.02 -9.18 26.14
N LYS A 166 -19.31 -9.53 25.06
CA LYS A 166 -19.00 -10.92 24.73
C LYS A 166 -17.62 -11.38 25.23
N HIS A 167 -16.91 -10.54 25.96
CA HIS A 167 -15.57 -10.84 26.49
C HIS A 167 -14.60 -11.34 25.42
N VAL A 168 -14.68 -10.77 24.19
CA VAL A 168 -13.76 -11.16 23.13
C VAL A 168 -12.33 -10.86 23.52
N THR A 169 -11.42 -11.73 23.10
CA THR A 169 -9.98 -11.60 23.33
C THR A 169 -9.27 -11.30 22.04
N PHE A 170 -8.09 -10.68 22.12
CA PHE A 170 -7.36 -10.21 20.95
C PHE A 170 -6.04 -10.94 20.77
N LYS A 171 -5.73 -11.26 19.50
CA LYS A 171 -4.42 -11.72 19.06
C LYS A 171 -3.88 -10.73 18.04
N GLU A 172 -2.84 -10.01 18.43
CA GLU A 172 -2.15 -9.06 17.57
C GLU A 172 -1.22 -9.80 16.61
N VAL A 173 -1.34 -9.49 15.30
CA VAL A 173 -0.66 -10.18 14.21
C VAL A 173 -0.20 -9.16 13.18
N GLU A 174 0.98 -9.39 12.58
CA GLU A 174 1.43 -8.65 11.40
C GLU A 174 0.35 -8.67 10.30
N GLY A 175 0.06 -7.50 9.70
CA GLY A 175 -1.03 -7.36 8.73
C GLY A 175 -1.01 -8.40 7.60
N PRO A 176 0.12 -8.66 6.92
CA PRO A 176 0.22 -9.69 5.88
C PRO A 176 -0.06 -11.11 6.36
N GLN A 177 0.04 -11.38 7.67
CA GLN A 177 -0.18 -12.72 8.25
C GLN A 177 -1.63 -12.95 8.67
N LEU A 178 -2.47 -11.91 8.73
CA LEU A 178 -3.86 -12.02 9.18
C LEU A 178 -4.67 -13.02 8.35
N VAL A 179 -4.45 -13.10 7.04
CA VAL A 179 -5.13 -14.06 6.18
C VAL A 179 -4.83 -15.51 6.58
N ARG A 180 -3.61 -15.79 7.06
CA ARG A 180 -3.19 -17.15 7.44
C ARG A 180 -3.77 -17.60 8.77
N ILE A 181 -3.99 -16.66 9.70
CA ILE A 181 -4.54 -16.97 11.03
C ILE A 181 -6.08 -17.03 11.02
N THR A 182 -6.75 -16.52 9.98
CA THR A 182 -8.21 -16.46 9.90
C THR A 182 -8.91 -17.81 10.18
N PRO A 183 -8.44 -18.97 9.71
CA PRO A 183 -9.07 -20.26 10.03
C PRO A 183 -9.01 -20.65 11.51
N ASP A 184 -8.01 -20.18 12.25
CA ASP A 184 -7.75 -20.60 13.64
C ASP A 184 -8.51 -19.75 14.66
N VAL A 185 -8.97 -18.56 14.29
CA VAL A 185 -9.65 -17.59 15.17
C VAL A 185 -11.15 -17.53 14.88
N ASP A 186 -11.90 -16.83 15.71
CA ASP A 186 -13.34 -16.62 15.49
C ASP A 186 -13.61 -15.49 14.51
N LEU A 187 -12.83 -14.41 14.61
CA LEU A 187 -12.86 -13.24 13.73
C LEU A 187 -11.45 -12.80 13.38
N ALA A 188 -11.26 -12.26 12.19
CA ALA A 188 -9.99 -11.64 11.80
C ALA A 188 -10.22 -10.35 11.02
N LEU A 189 -9.42 -9.32 11.29
CA LEU A 189 -9.24 -8.23 10.35
C LEU A 189 -8.60 -8.77 9.07
N GLY A 190 -9.12 -8.41 7.91
CA GLY A 190 -8.64 -8.94 6.64
C GLY A 190 -8.56 -7.88 5.54
N TYR A 191 -7.65 -8.14 4.63
CA TYR A 191 -7.36 -7.33 3.45
C TYR A 191 -7.71 -8.13 2.20
N PRO A 192 -8.71 -7.73 1.39
CA PRO A 192 -9.17 -8.48 0.23
C PRO A 192 -8.05 -8.96 -0.69
N HIS A 193 -7.09 -8.10 -1.01
CA HIS A 193 -5.98 -8.44 -1.90
C HIS A 193 -5.05 -9.54 -1.34
N PHE A 194 -4.84 -9.62 -0.03
CA PHE A 194 -4.08 -10.73 0.58
C PHE A 194 -4.89 -12.02 0.55
N ILE A 195 -6.21 -11.94 0.72
CA ILE A 195 -7.11 -13.11 0.63
C ILE A 195 -7.08 -13.69 -0.79
N VAL A 196 -7.13 -12.82 -1.81
CA VAL A 196 -7.02 -13.21 -3.24
C VAL A 196 -5.65 -13.82 -3.53
N ALA A 197 -4.57 -13.15 -3.14
CA ALA A 197 -3.19 -13.61 -3.39
C ALA A 197 -2.93 -14.98 -2.73
N ALA A 198 -3.44 -15.20 -1.53
CA ALA A 198 -3.32 -16.47 -0.81
C ALA A 198 -4.31 -17.54 -1.31
N LYS A 199 -5.30 -17.20 -2.15
CA LYS A 199 -6.41 -18.09 -2.57
C LYS A 199 -7.09 -18.75 -1.37
N ALA A 200 -7.27 -17.99 -0.27
CA ALA A 200 -7.62 -18.55 1.02
C ALA A 200 -9.13 -18.80 1.18
N PHE A 201 -9.95 -17.81 0.84
CA PHE A 201 -11.42 -17.85 0.90
C PHE A 201 -12.00 -16.70 0.05
N ASP A 202 -13.32 -16.55 0.02
CA ASP A 202 -13.99 -15.47 -0.72
C ASP A 202 -13.67 -14.09 -0.09
N PRO A 203 -12.99 -13.17 -0.81
CA PRO A 203 -12.68 -11.84 -0.30
C PRO A 203 -13.93 -10.97 -0.08
N SER A 204 -15.09 -11.35 -0.63
CA SER A 204 -16.38 -10.66 -0.46
C SER A 204 -17.20 -11.21 0.71
N SER A 205 -16.70 -12.22 1.47
CA SER A 205 -17.38 -12.85 2.59
C SER A 205 -17.25 -12.12 3.93
N GLY A 206 -16.73 -10.89 3.94
CA GLY A 206 -16.56 -10.11 5.17
C GLY A 206 -17.91 -9.78 5.83
N LEU A 207 -17.96 -9.89 7.15
CA LEU A 207 -19.15 -9.57 7.94
C LEU A 207 -19.44 -8.04 7.96
N ILE A 208 -18.40 -7.23 7.84
CA ILE A 208 -18.45 -5.77 7.76
C ILE A 208 -17.20 -5.24 7.08
N TYR A 209 -17.30 -4.07 6.43
CA TYR A 209 -16.19 -3.43 5.71
C TYR A 209 -16.06 -1.95 6.09
N THR A 210 -14.86 -1.37 5.89
CA THR A 210 -14.60 0.06 6.13
C THR A 210 -15.36 0.98 5.18
N GLY A 211 -15.62 0.53 3.97
CA GLY A 211 -16.03 1.36 2.84
C GLY A 211 -14.83 1.79 1.98
N ILE A 212 -15.13 2.44 0.86
CA ILE A 212 -14.16 2.86 -0.15
C ILE A 212 -14.12 4.38 -0.37
N ASP A 213 -14.70 5.14 0.57
CA ASP A 213 -14.84 6.61 0.45
C ASP A 213 -13.77 7.38 1.22
N ASP A 214 -13.20 6.80 2.27
CA ASP A 214 -12.19 7.46 3.11
C ASP A 214 -10.79 7.37 2.50
N LYS A 215 -10.52 8.27 1.55
CA LYS A 215 -9.29 8.30 0.75
C LYS A 215 -8.00 8.53 1.55
N GLN A 216 -8.08 8.93 2.83
CA GLN A 216 -6.88 9.02 3.68
C GLN A 216 -6.18 7.67 3.86
N PHE A 217 -6.92 6.56 3.70
CA PHE A 217 -6.40 5.21 3.78
C PHE A 217 -6.01 4.62 2.41
N ALA A 218 -6.05 5.42 1.34
CA ALA A 218 -5.48 5.00 0.06
C ALA A 218 -3.97 4.78 0.20
N ILE A 219 -3.47 3.74 -0.43
CA ILE A 219 -2.03 3.45 -0.48
C ILE A 219 -1.34 4.53 -1.30
N ILE A 220 -0.18 4.96 -0.84
CA ILE A 220 0.57 6.06 -1.43
C ILE A 220 1.94 5.60 -1.91
N PHE A 221 2.40 6.20 -3.00
CA PHE A 221 3.81 6.21 -3.35
C PHE A 221 4.52 7.19 -2.42
N THR A 222 5.57 6.71 -1.77
CA THR A 222 6.35 7.48 -0.80
C THR A 222 7.81 7.53 -1.25
N ALA A 223 8.42 8.70 -1.16
CA ALA A 223 9.83 8.96 -1.45
C ALA A 223 10.53 9.62 -0.25
N ARG A 224 11.86 9.62 -0.25
CA ARG A 224 12.60 10.56 0.60
C ARG A 224 12.29 11.98 0.15
N ARG A 225 12.29 12.93 1.10
CA ARG A 225 11.98 14.34 0.82
C ARG A 225 12.94 14.95 -0.20
N ASP A 226 14.22 14.61 -0.13
CA ASP A 226 15.25 15.09 -1.08
C ASP A 226 15.07 14.59 -2.51
N ARG A 227 14.23 13.54 -2.71
CA ARG A 227 13.90 12.94 -4.01
C ARG A 227 12.47 13.22 -4.46
N ALA A 228 11.66 13.89 -3.65
CA ALA A 228 10.22 14.09 -3.93
C ALA A 228 9.94 14.81 -5.25
N ASP A 229 10.84 15.69 -5.68
CA ASP A 229 10.72 16.44 -6.92
C ASP A 229 11.38 15.78 -8.14
N SER A 230 11.92 14.57 -7.98
CA SER A 230 12.52 13.80 -9.10
C SER A 230 11.53 13.63 -10.27
N PRO A 231 11.89 14.08 -11.48
CA PRO A 231 11.04 13.87 -12.67
C PRO A 231 10.76 12.39 -12.94
N ALA A 232 11.73 11.52 -12.68
CA ALA A 232 11.58 10.08 -12.87
C ALA A 232 10.53 9.48 -11.92
N LEU A 233 10.53 9.87 -10.63
CA LEU A 233 9.54 9.39 -9.65
C LEU A 233 8.13 9.90 -9.99
N LYS A 234 8.00 11.19 -10.36
CA LYS A 234 6.72 11.77 -10.82
C LYS A 234 6.20 11.02 -12.05
N LYS A 235 7.08 10.68 -12.97
CA LYS A 235 6.72 9.95 -14.19
C LYS A 235 6.24 8.52 -13.89
N ILE A 236 6.82 7.81 -12.92
CA ILE A 236 6.32 6.50 -12.46
C ILE A 236 4.87 6.62 -11.97
N VAL A 237 4.57 7.61 -11.14
CA VAL A 237 3.20 7.84 -10.65
C VAL A 237 2.24 8.17 -11.79
N GLU A 238 2.66 9.00 -12.75
CA GLU A 238 1.87 9.33 -13.94
C GLU A 238 1.54 8.09 -14.78
N ILE A 239 2.55 7.26 -15.08
CA ILE A 239 2.38 5.99 -15.79
C ILE A 239 1.40 5.09 -15.05
N TYR A 240 1.58 4.94 -13.72
CA TYR A 240 0.71 4.13 -12.89
C TYR A 240 -0.76 4.55 -13.01
N HIS A 241 -1.06 5.85 -12.96
CA HIS A 241 -2.42 6.37 -13.01
C HIS A 241 -3.09 6.19 -14.39
N ARG A 242 -2.34 6.35 -15.49
CA ARG A 242 -2.91 6.29 -16.83
C ARG A 242 -2.98 4.88 -17.41
N SER A 243 -2.10 3.96 -16.97
CA SER A 243 -1.95 2.63 -17.57
C SER A 243 -3.21 1.77 -17.45
N PRO A 244 -3.77 1.29 -18.56
CA PRO A 244 -4.87 0.32 -18.51
C PRO A 244 -4.43 -1.03 -17.96
N LYS A 245 -3.15 -1.43 -18.14
CA LYS A 245 -2.60 -2.68 -17.59
C LYS A 245 -2.52 -2.65 -16.07
N VAL A 246 -2.15 -1.50 -15.48
CA VAL A 246 -2.19 -1.29 -14.03
C VAL A 246 -3.61 -1.46 -13.50
N LYS A 247 -4.60 -0.82 -14.14
CA LYS A 247 -6.02 -0.94 -13.74
C LYS A 247 -6.54 -2.37 -13.84
N GLU A 248 -6.14 -3.10 -14.88
CA GLU A 248 -6.48 -4.52 -15.05
C GLU A 248 -5.84 -5.39 -13.96
N ALA A 249 -4.55 -5.19 -13.66
CA ALA A 249 -3.85 -5.92 -12.59
C ALA A 249 -4.51 -5.66 -11.24
N ILE A 250 -4.86 -4.41 -10.93
CA ILE A 250 -5.59 -4.05 -9.71
C ILE A 250 -6.93 -4.80 -9.66
N SER A 251 -7.73 -4.75 -10.71
CA SER A 251 -9.03 -5.43 -10.75
C SER A 251 -8.90 -6.92 -10.46
N LYS A 252 -7.96 -7.60 -11.11
CA LYS A 252 -7.67 -9.03 -10.86
C LYS A 252 -7.25 -9.31 -9.42
N ALA A 253 -6.40 -8.48 -8.83
CA ALA A 253 -5.94 -8.62 -7.46
C ALA A 253 -7.05 -8.41 -6.41
N PHE A 254 -8.19 -7.88 -6.81
CA PHE A 254 -9.41 -7.76 -6.00
C PHE A 254 -10.57 -8.64 -6.54
N ALA A 255 -10.25 -9.77 -7.17
CA ALA A 255 -11.21 -10.74 -7.71
C ALA A 255 -12.20 -10.14 -8.73
N ASN A 256 -11.85 -9.03 -9.37
CA ASN A 256 -12.71 -8.21 -10.25
C ASN A 256 -13.99 -7.69 -9.57
N ASP A 257 -13.99 -7.59 -8.25
CA ASP A 257 -15.11 -7.02 -7.48
C ASP A 257 -14.85 -5.54 -7.14
N PRO A 258 -15.55 -4.58 -7.77
CA PRO A 258 -15.36 -3.15 -7.53
C PRO A 258 -15.81 -2.69 -6.14
N LYS A 259 -16.46 -3.55 -5.36
CA LYS A 259 -16.81 -3.25 -3.96
C LYS A 259 -15.61 -3.37 -3.03
N LEU A 260 -14.57 -4.08 -3.42
CA LEU A 260 -13.41 -4.37 -2.58
C LEU A 260 -12.31 -3.32 -2.67
N TYR A 261 -12.37 -2.42 -3.64
CA TYR A 261 -11.36 -1.38 -3.83
C TYR A 261 -11.92 -0.16 -4.59
N THR A 262 -11.16 0.94 -4.56
CA THR A 262 -11.33 2.05 -5.49
C THR A 262 -9.96 2.62 -5.91
N LEU A 263 -9.92 3.21 -7.08
CA LEU A 263 -8.78 3.99 -7.55
C LEU A 263 -8.91 5.40 -6.94
N ALA A 264 -7.96 5.79 -6.09
CA ALA A 264 -8.09 7.03 -5.32
C ALA A 264 -7.59 8.30 -6.03
N TRP A 265 -7.10 8.14 -7.29
CA TRP A 265 -6.67 9.22 -8.19
C TRP A 265 -7.73 9.60 -9.20
#